data_927c9b092a3d3154dc9ef676a4bcdd30
#
_entry.id   927c9b092a3d3154dc9ef676a4bcdd30
#
_cell.length_a   1.000
_cell.length_b   1.000
_cell.length_c   1.000
_cell.angle_alpha   90.00
_cell.angle_beta   90.00
_cell.angle_gamma   90.00
#
_symmetry.space_group_name_H-M   'P 1'
#
loop_
_entity.id
_entity.type
_entity.pdbx_description
1 polymer ?
#
loop_
_entity_poly.entity_id
_entity_poly.type
_entity_poly.pdbx_seq_one_letter_code
_entity_poly.pdbx_strand_id
1 'polypeptide(L)'
;MASKLLKLMEDKRSNLCVSADVTSSQELLQLADSLGPKICVLKTHVDILEDYTADCCQRLQELAEKHNFLIFEDRKFADIGNTVKHQYQGGLYQISSWSHIVNAHAVPGPGVVKGLSAVGKSLGRGCLLIAQMSSQGSLATGEYTQAVLKMAEEQSDFVIGFICGSKVGTRPEFIHMTPGVQMQAGGDGLGQQYSTPEEVIHTKASDIIIVGRGVLEAPDRLKAAESYRKSGWDAYTKRLSPSGQ
;
A
#
# COMPACT_ATOMS: atom_id res chain seq x y z
N MET A 1 2.30 -4.83 -13.08
CA MET A 1 1.76 -4.87 -11.69
C MET A 1 0.51 -3.98 -11.53
N ALA A 2 0.53 -2.73 -11.96
CA ALA A 2 -0.63 -1.83 -11.84
C ALA A 2 -1.92 -2.39 -12.46
N SER A 3 -1.88 -2.87 -13.69
CA SER A 3 -3.04 -3.48 -14.36
C SER A 3 -3.57 -4.70 -13.62
N LYS A 4 -2.67 -5.50 -13.05
CA LYS A 4 -3.05 -6.67 -12.24
C LYS A 4 -3.83 -6.25 -11.00
N LEU A 5 -3.37 -5.19 -10.31
CA LEU A 5 -4.03 -4.67 -9.12
C LEU A 5 -5.41 -4.07 -9.47
N LEU A 6 -5.51 -3.27 -10.52
CA LEU A 6 -6.79 -2.69 -10.96
C LEU A 6 -7.82 -3.77 -11.31
N LYS A 7 -7.40 -4.82 -12.03
CA LYS A 7 -8.28 -5.94 -12.36
C LYS A 7 -8.75 -6.68 -11.10
N LEU A 8 -7.85 -6.93 -10.17
CA LEU A 8 -8.15 -7.60 -8.91
C LEU A 8 -9.15 -6.79 -8.08
N MET A 9 -9.00 -5.46 -8.04
CA MET A 9 -9.94 -4.56 -7.37
C MET A 9 -11.36 -4.71 -7.95
N GLU A 10 -11.49 -4.70 -9.27
CA GLU A 10 -12.77 -4.88 -9.95
C GLU A 10 -13.38 -6.26 -9.68
N ASP A 11 -12.60 -7.33 -9.83
CA ASP A 11 -13.07 -8.70 -9.62
C ASP A 11 -13.58 -8.92 -8.19
N LYS A 12 -12.96 -8.29 -7.21
CA LYS A 12 -13.31 -8.41 -5.78
C LYS A 12 -14.25 -7.31 -5.30
N ARG A 13 -14.46 -6.27 -6.08
CA ARG A 13 -15.18 -5.06 -5.69
C ARG A 13 -14.60 -4.50 -4.39
N SER A 14 -13.28 -4.38 -4.33
CA SER A 14 -12.53 -3.96 -3.16
C SER A 14 -11.37 -3.05 -3.54
N ASN A 15 -11.32 -1.88 -2.92
CA ASN A 15 -10.17 -0.99 -2.90
C ASN A 15 -9.61 -0.86 -1.46
N LEU A 16 -9.80 -1.88 -0.66
CA LEU A 16 -9.33 -1.93 0.72
C LEU A 16 -7.96 -2.59 0.81
N CYS A 17 -6.99 -1.85 1.35
CA CYS A 17 -5.72 -2.36 1.84
C CYS A 17 -5.77 -2.37 3.37
N VAL A 18 -5.50 -3.49 4.00
CA VAL A 18 -5.38 -3.56 5.46
C VAL A 18 -3.90 -3.57 5.87
N SER A 19 -3.54 -2.68 6.80
CA SER A 19 -2.25 -2.71 7.48
C SER A 19 -2.27 -3.77 8.56
N ALA A 20 -1.54 -4.87 8.36
CA ALA A 20 -1.43 -5.95 9.30
C ALA A 20 -0.27 -5.72 10.29
N ASP A 21 -0.37 -4.65 11.09
CA ASP A 21 0.65 -4.24 12.04
C ASP A 21 0.57 -5.05 13.33
N VAL A 22 0.82 -6.34 13.22
CA VAL A 22 0.84 -7.31 14.31
C VAL A 22 2.26 -7.85 14.51
N THR A 23 2.57 -8.32 15.71
CA THR A 23 3.93 -8.75 16.08
C THR A 23 4.09 -10.27 16.11
N SER A 24 3.02 -11.04 15.88
CA SER A 24 3.01 -12.50 15.86
C SER A 24 2.74 -13.00 14.45
N SER A 25 3.54 -13.97 13.98
CA SER A 25 3.33 -14.61 12.68
C SER A 25 1.99 -15.33 12.61
N GLN A 26 1.57 -15.97 13.69
CA GLN A 26 0.27 -16.65 13.75
C GLN A 26 -0.88 -15.67 13.54
N GLU A 27 -0.84 -14.52 14.21
CA GLU A 27 -1.85 -13.48 14.05
C GLU A 27 -1.86 -12.90 12.63
N LEU A 28 -0.67 -12.67 12.04
CA LEU A 28 -0.54 -12.21 10.66
C LEU A 28 -1.22 -13.17 9.68
N LEU A 29 -0.95 -14.46 9.81
CA LEU A 29 -1.52 -15.48 8.93
C LEU A 29 -3.03 -15.64 9.14
N GLN A 30 -3.51 -15.55 10.37
CA GLN A 30 -4.93 -15.57 10.68
C GLN A 30 -5.67 -14.37 10.06
N LEU A 31 -5.09 -13.17 10.16
CA LEU A 31 -5.63 -11.97 9.50
C LEU A 31 -5.68 -12.14 7.99
N ALA A 32 -4.59 -12.59 7.39
CA ALA A 32 -4.51 -12.79 5.95
C ALA A 32 -5.56 -13.79 5.44
N ASP A 33 -5.79 -14.87 6.17
CA ASP A 33 -6.78 -15.87 5.81
C ASP A 33 -8.22 -15.37 6.02
N SER A 34 -8.49 -14.73 7.15
CA SER A 34 -9.82 -14.21 7.50
C SER A 34 -10.23 -13.03 6.62
N LEU A 35 -9.34 -12.06 6.43
CA LEU A 35 -9.63 -10.82 5.71
C LEU A 35 -9.36 -10.92 4.21
N GLY A 36 -8.61 -11.92 3.78
CA GLY A 36 -8.17 -12.10 2.39
C GLY A 36 -9.27 -11.91 1.35
N PRO A 37 -10.46 -12.49 1.53
CA PRO A 37 -11.57 -12.30 0.58
C PRO A 37 -12.06 -10.85 0.43
N LYS A 38 -11.80 -9.99 1.41
CA LYS A 38 -12.32 -8.61 1.46
C LYS A 38 -11.34 -7.55 1.01
N ILE A 39 -10.08 -7.88 0.84
CA ILE A 39 -9.00 -6.93 0.58
C ILE A 39 -8.43 -7.10 -0.82
N CYS A 40 -7.93 -6.00 -1.40
CA CYS A 40 -7.12 -6.05 -2.63
C CYS A 40 -5.63 -6.14 -2.31
N VAL A 41 -5.19 -5.59 -1.18
CA VAL A 41 -3.79 -5.56 -0.74
C VAL A 41 -3.73 -5.82 0.76
N LEU A 42 -2.76 -6.63 1.19
CA LEU A 42 -2.35 -6.72 2.58
C LEU A 42 -1.01 -6.02 2.74
N LYS A 43 -0.98 -4.97 3.54
CA LYS A 43 0.25 -4.25 3.85
C LYS A 43 0.91 -4.84 5.09
N THR A 44 2.18 -5.16 4.96
CA THR A 44 2.98 -5.80 6.02
C THR A 44 4.13 -4.91 6.48
N HIS A 45 4.53 -5.11 7.72
CA HIS A 45 5.81 -4.67 8.29
C HIS A 45 6.49 -5.92 8.87
N VAL A 46 7.20 -6.65 8.03
CA VAL A 46 7.81 -7.94 8.41
C VAL A 46 8.81 -7.78 9.55
N ASP A 47 9.44 -6.63 9.64
CA ASP A 47 10.47 -6.32 10.64
C ASP A 47 9.94 -6.05 12.05
N ILE A 48 8.62 -6.00 12.24
CA ILE A 48 8.02 -5.93 13.59
C ILE A 48 7.56 -7.31 14.11
N LEU A 49 7.67 -8.37 13.30
CA LEU A 49 7.37 -9.72 13.77
C LEU A 49 8.45 -10.21 14.74
N GLU A 50 8.05 -10.57 15.95
CA GLU A 50 8.96 -11.05 17.00
C GLU A 50 9.44 -12.48 16.73
N ASP A 51 8.65 -13.26 15.98
CA ASP A 51 8.86 -14.65 15.64
C ASP A 51 9.00 -14.88 14.14
N TYR A 52 9.63 -13.96 13.42
CA TYR A 52 9.80 -14.07 11.98
C TYR A 52 10.47 -15.37 11.55
N THR A 53 9.91 -15.99 10.51
CA THR A 53 10.52 -17.12 9.79
C THR A 53 10.25 -16.97 8.28
N ALA A 54 11.13 -17.53 7.45
CA ALA A 54 10.91 -17.57 6.00
C ALA A 54 9.63 -18.36 5.64
N ASP A 55 9.29 -19.37 6.44
CA ASP A 55 8.06 -20.16 6.29
C ASP A 55 6.80 -19.30 6.43
N CYS A 56 6.80 -18.33 7.34
CA CYS A 56 5.69 -17.38 7.48
C CYS A 56 5.41 -16.65 6.17
N CYS A 57 6.45 -16.12 5.51
CA CYS A 57 6.29 -15.41 4.25
C CYS A 57 5.84 -16.33 3.10
N GLN A 58 6.29 -17.58 3.08
CA GLN A 58 5.82 -18.57 2.11
C GLN A 58 4.32 -18.85 2.30
N ARG A 59 3.88 -19.06 3.52
CA ARG A 59 2.45 -19.26 3.84
C ARG A 59 1.62 -18.04 3.50
N LEU A 60 2.17 -16.84 3.72
CA LEU A 60 1.50 -15.60 3.34
C LEU A 60 1.27 -15.51 1.83
N GLN A 61 2.27 -15.91 1.02
CA GLN A 61 2.11 -16.01 -0.43
C GLN A 61 1.01 -16.99 -0.84
N GLU A 62 0.93 -18.14 -0.18
CA GLU A 62 -0.12 -19.14 -0.44
C GLU A 62 -1.51 -18.58 -0.15
N LEU A 63 -1.66 -17.83 0.94
CA LEU A 63 -2.91 -17.15 1.29
C LEU A 63 -3.27 -16.02 0.31
N ALA A 64 -2.27 -15.28 -0.15
CA ALA A 64 -2.46 -14.25 -1.18
C ALA A 64 -2.97 -14.85 -2.49
N GLU A 65 -2.43 -15.98 -2.89
CA GLU A 65 -2.88 -16.72 -4.07
C GLU A 65 -4.28 -17.30 -3.87
N LYS A 66 -4.54 -17.93 -2.73
CA LYS A 66 -5.84 -18.50 -2.38
C LYS A 66 -6.98 -17.49 -2.42
N HIS A 67 -6.76 -16.31 -1.85
CA HIS A 67 -7.78 -15.27 -1.71
C HIS A 67 -7.68 -14.16 -2.74
N ASN A 68 -6.69 -14.20 -3.61
CA ASN A 68 -6.46 -13.21 -4.66
C ASN A 68 -6.30 -11.79 -4.10
N PHE A 69 -5.26 -11.58 -3.31
CA PHE A 69 -4.80 -10.26 -2.91
C PHE A 69 -3.29 -10.12 -3.18
N LEU A 70 -2.80 -8.89 -3.20
CA LEU A 70 -1.36 -8.63 -3.32
C LEU A 70 -0.76 -8.30 -1.96
N ILE A 71 0.50 -8.66 -1.78
CA ILE A 71 1.27 -8.35 -0.57
C ILE A 71 2.09 -7.09 -0.85
N PHE A 72 2.00 -6.12 0.05
CA PHE A 72 2.76 -4.88 0.04
C PHE A 72 3.57 -4.76 1.33
N GLU A 73 4.89 -5.00 1.25
CA GLU A 73 5.80 -4.74 2.37
C GLU A 73 6.13 -3.25 2.42
N ASP A 74 5.67 -2.58 3.45
CA ASP A 74 5.83 -1.14 3.68
C ASP A 74 7.24 -0.85 4.23
N ARG A 75 8.25 -1.15 3.42
CA ARG A 75 9.66 -1.09 3.82
C ARG A 75 10.21 0.34 3.85
N LYS A 76 9.68 1.23 3.03
CA LYS A 76 10.15 2.61 2.85
C LYS A 76 11.65 2.68 2.62
N PHE A 77 12.09 2.06 1.54
CA PHE A 77 13.52 2.11 1.15
C PHE A 77 13.96 3.56 0.97
N ALA A 78 15.11 3.91 1.53
CA ALA A 78 15.58 5.31 1.57
C ALA A 78 17.10 5.43 1.50
N ASP A 79 17.76 4.52 0.80
CA ASP A 79 19.21 4.49 0.68
C ASP A 79 19.63 4.52 -0.79
N ILE A 80 20.92 4.56 -1.04
CA ILE A 80 21.52 4.51 -2.40
C ILE A 80 21.24 3.16 -3.07
N GLY A 81 21.33 3.15 -4.40
CA GLY A 81 20.91 2.02 -5.23
C GLY A 81 21.53 0.69 -4.85
N ASN A 82 22.85 0.65 -4.61
CA ASN A 82 23.51 -0.60 -4.24
C ASN A 82 23.05 -1.15 -2.89
N THR A 83 22.83 -0.27 -1.91
CA THR A 83 22.36 -0.69 -0.58
C THR A 83 20.91 -1.19 -0.65
N VAL A 84 20.01 -0.51 -1.35
CA VAL A 84 18.61 -0.96 -1.44
C VAL A 84 18.48 -2.27 -2.19
N LYS A 85 19.33 -2.55 -3.17
CA LYS A 85 19.40 -3.89 -3.80
C LYS A 85 19.58 -4.98 -2.76
N HIS A 86 20.58 -4.81 -1.86
CA HIS A 86 20.84 -5.78 -0.80
C HIS A 86 19.70 -5.85 0.21
N GLN A 87 19.12 -4.72 0.58
CA GLN A 87 17.99 -4.67 1.50
C GLN A 87 16.74 -5.35 0.91
N TYR A 88 16.57 -5.32 -0.40
CA TYR A 88 15.41 -5.85 -1.09
C TYR A 88 15.53 -7.35 -1.37
N GLN A 89 16.65 -7.79 -1.90
CA GLN A 89 16.84 -9.20 -2.30
C GLN A 89 17.50 -10.07 -1.24
N GLY A 90 18.26 -9.48 -0.31
CA GLY A 90 19.09 -10.20 0.64
C GLY A 90 18.65 -10.01 2.09
N GLY A 91 19.63 -10.21 2.98
CA GLY A 91 19.42 -10.10 4.41
C GLY A 91 18.48 -11.17 4.97
N LEU A 92 17.93 -10.88 6.14
CA LEU A 92 17.04 -11.80 6.84
C LEU A 92 15.70 -11.98 6.12
N TYR A 93 15.14 -10.88 5.58
CA TYR A 93 13.75 -10.87 5.12
C TYR A 93 13.57 -11.24 3.65
N GLN A 94 14.57 -11.06 2.79
CA GLN A 94 14.52 -11.40 1.36
C GLN A 94 13.20 -10.95 0.69
N ILE A 95 12.85 -9.69 0.85
CA ILE A 95 11.53 -9.12 0.56
C ILE A 95 11.10 -9.36 -0.89
N SER A 96 12.03 -9.26 -1.86
CA SER A 96 11.73 -9.44 -3.27
C SER A 96 11.22 -10.83 -3.62
N SER A 97 11.50 -11.82 -2.77
CA SER A 97 11.10 -13.21 -3.03
C SER A 97 9.62 -13.48 -2.70
N TRP A 98 8.98 -12.63 -1.90
CA TRP A 98 7.60 -12.87 -1.45
C TRP A 98 6.67 -11.66 -1.56
N SER A 99 7.15 -10.43 -1.59
CA SER A 99 6.29 -9.25 -1.67
C SER A 99 6.07 -8.81 -3.11
N HIS A 100 4.82 -8.58 -3.49
CA HIS A 100 4.47 -8.11 -4.84
C HIS A 100 4.80 -6.64 -5.03
N ILE A 101 4.63 -5.85 -3.99
CA ILE A 101 4.77 -4.39 -4.00
C ILE A 101 5.65 -3.98 -2.82
N VAL A 102 6.51 -3.01 -3.06
CA VAL A 102 7.27 -2.31 -2.02
C VAL A 102 7.12 -0.80 -2.22
N ASN A 103 7.62 -0.01 -1.29
CA ASN A 103 7.66 1.44 -1.45
C ASN A 103 9.04 2.02 -1.14
N ALA A 104 9.25 3.24 -1.59
CA ALA A 104 10.49 3.96 -1.39
C ALA A 104 10.25 5.45 -1.20
N HIS A 105 11.10 6.08 -0.40
CA HIS A 105 11.26 7.53 -0.39
C HIS A 105 12.09 7.97 -1.60
N ALA A 106 11.72 9.10 -2.19
CA ALA A 106 12.43 9.67 -3.33
C ALA A 106 13.64 10.55 -2.93
N VAL A 107 13.80 10.85 -1.64
CA VAL A 107 14.84 11.76 -1.14
C VAL A 107 16.26 11.34 -1.57
N PRO A 108 16.61 10.05 -1.74
CA PRO A 108 17.94 9.69 -2.24
C PRO A 108 18.14 9.92 -3.74
N GLY A 109 17.10 10.35 -4.47
CA GLY A 109 17.16 10.49 -5.92
C GLY A 109 16.80 9.20 -6.67
N PRO A 110 16.91 9.18 -8.02
CA PRO A 110 16.41 8.07 -8.84
C PRO A 110 17.16 6.75 -8.65
N GLY A 111 18.34 6.78 -8.07
CA GLY A 111 19.15 5.57 -7.80
C GLY A 111 18.44 4.56 -6.89
N VAL A 112 17.58 5.03 -5.96
CA VAL A 112 16.81 4.13 -5.09
C VAL A 112 15.86 3.27 -5.93
N VAL A 113 15.18 3.87 -6.88
CA VAL A 113 14.27 3.14 -7.79
C VAL A 113 15.05 2.22 -8.73
N LYS A 114 16.15 2.70 -9.29
CA LYS A 114 17.00 1.89 -10.18
C LYS A 114 17.54 0.65 -9.48
N GLY A 115 17.96 0.78 -8.22
CA GLY A 115 18.42 -0.35 -7.41
C GLY A 115 17.31 -1.38 -7.16
N LEU A 116 16.13 -0.94 -6.80
CA LEU A 116 14.98 -1.82 -6.61
C LEU A 116 14.52 -2.46 -7.93
N SER A 117 14.46 -1.70 -9.00
CA SER A 117 14.07 -2.17 -10.33
C SER A 117 15.01 -3.24 -10.87
N ALA A 118 16.32 -3.10 -10.62
CA ALA A 118 17.32 -4.08 -11.04
C ALA A 118 17.06 -5.48 -10.47
N VAL A 119 16.38 -5.58 -9.33
CA VAL A 119 15.96 -6.83 -8.71
C VAL A 119 14.52 -7.19 -9.05
N GLY A 120 13.61 -6.25 -8.85
CA GLY A 120 12.17 -6.53 -8.82
C GLY A 120 11.50 -6.60 -10.18
N LYS A 121 12.00 -5.88 -11.19
CA LYS A 121 11.37 -5.81 -12.50
C LYS A 121 11.26 -7.18 -13.17
N SER A 122 12.34 -7.94 -13.20
CA SER A 122 12.35 -9.29 -13.78
C SER A 122 11.49 -10.29 -13.03
N LEU A 123 11.19 -10.01 -11.75
CA LEU A 123 10.31 -10.81 -10.90
C LEU A 123 8.82 -10.39 -11.02
N GLY A 124 8.53 -9.40 -11.85
CA GLY A 124 7.17 -8.89 -11.99
C GLY A 124 6.66 -8.06 -10.80
N ARG A 125 7.58 -7.51 -10.00
CA ARG A 125 7.25 -6.68 -8.82
C ARG A 125 6.97 -5.23 -9.23
N GLY A 126 6.46 -4.44 -8.29
CA GLY A 126 6.20 -3.01 -8.47
C GLY A 126 6.58 -2.20 -7.25
N CYS A 127 6.71 -0.89 -7.45
CA CYS A 127 7.10 0.05 -6.40
C CYS A 127 6.13 1.23 -6.36
N LEU A 128 5.79 1.65 -5.14
CA LEU A 128 5.07 2.90 -4.87
C LEU A 128 6.08 3.92 -4.35
N LEU A 129 6.07 5.14 -4.91
CA LEU A 129 6.85 6.24 -4.36
C LEU A 129 6.02 7.02 -3.34
N ILE A 130 6.65 7.39 -2.22
CA ILE A 130 6.00 8.17 -1.17
C ILE A 130 6.03 9.64 -1.59
N ALA A 131 4.89 10.14 -2.08
CA ALA A 131 4.74 11.52 -2.56
C ALA A 131 4.27 12.47 -1.46
N GLN A 132 3.47 11.97 -0.53
CA GLN A 132 2.95 12.69 0.65
C GLN A 132 2.83 11.69 1.80
N MET A 133 2.89 12.17 3.02
CA MET A 133 2.67 11.37 4.22
C MET A 133 1.52 11.92 5.04
N SER A 134 0.84 11.04 5.78
CA SER A 134 -0.33 11.40 6.60
C SER A 134 0.02 11.99 7.96
N SER A 135 1.30 11.97 8.35
CA SER A 135 1.77 12.52 9.62
C SER A 135 1.81 14.05 9.61
N GLN A 136 1.41 14.63 10.72
CA GLN A 136 1.49 16.09 10.92
C GLN A 136 2.94 16.55 10.82
N GLY A 137 3.18 17.64 10.08
CA GLY A 137 4.53 18.20 9.92
C GLY A 137 5.41 17.47 8.90
N SER A 138 4.83 16.58 8.10
CA SER A 138 5.57 15.89 7.02
C SER A 138 6.24 16.89 6.08
N LEU A 139 7.47 16.61 5.69
CA LEU A 139 8.25 17.40 4.73
C LEU A 139 7.97 17.00 3.27
N ALA A 140 7.19 15.94 3.04
CA ALA A 140 6.83 15.48 1.71
C ALA A 140 5.68 16.33 1.14
N THR A 141 6.00 17.54 0.73
CA THR A 141 5.05 18.56 0.23
C THR A 141 5.66 19.37 -0.91
N GLY A 142 4.82 20.12 -1.64
CA GLY A 142 5.25 21.15 -2.59
C GLY A 142 6.18 20.61 -3.66
N GLU A 143 7.36 21.21 -3.78
CA GLU A 143 8.37 20.86 -4.80
C GLU A 143 8.88 19.45 -4.64
N TYR A 144 8.98 18.95 -3.41
CA TYR A 144 9.35 17.53 -3.17
C TYR A 144 8.34 16.59 -3.82
N THR A 145 7.06 16.82 -3.62
CA THR A 145 6.00 16.02 -4.23
C THR A 145 6.06 16.07 -5.75
N GLN A 146 6.31 17.24 -6.35
CA GLN A 146 6.48 17.39 -7.81
C GLN A 146 7.69 16.61 -8.33
N ALA A 147 8.80 16.61 -7.59
CA ALA A 147 9.97 15.83 -7.95
C ALA A 147 9.70 14.31 -7.90
N VAL A 148 8.89 13.86 -6.94
CA VAL A 148 8.46 12.45 -6.85
C VAL A 148 7.63 12.04 -8.08
N LEU A 149 6.70 12.89 -8.51
CA LEU A 149 5.90 12.65 -9.72
C LEU A 149 6.78 12.47 -10.96
N LYS A 150 7.74 13.37 -11.14
CA LYS A 150 8.67 13.31 -12.26
C LYS A 150 9.50 12.03 -12.23
N MET A 151 10.01 11.64 -11.07
CA MET A 151 10.76 10.40 -10.91
C MET A 151 9.91 9.16 -11.26
N ALA A 152 8.65 9.14 -10.85
CA ALA A 152 7.72 8.06 -11.19
C ALA A 152 7.47 7.96 -12.70
N GLU A 153 7.27 9.09 -13.37
CA GLU A 153 7.06 9.14 -14.82
C GLU A 153 8.28 8.65 -15.60
N GLU A 154 9.49 9.01 -15.17
CA GLU A 154 10.74 8.57 -15.77
C GLU A 154 11.03 7.07 -15.54
N GLN A 155 10.41 6.46 -14.54
CA GLN A 155 10.63 5.07 -14.16
C GLN A 155 9.31 4.26 -14.08
N SER A 156 8.37 4.58 -14.94
CA SER A 156 7.03 3.98 -14.98
C SER A 156 7.01 2.50 -15.37
N ASP A 157 8.13 1.96 -15.79
CA ASP A 157 8.30 0.52 -16.04
C ASP A 157 8.37 -0.31 -14.74
N PHE A 158 8.63 0.33 -13.60
CA PHE A 158 8.68 -0.32 -12.29
C PHE A 158 7.80 0.38 -11.23
N VAL A 159 7.74 1.71 -11.26
CA VAL A 159 6.89 2.49 -10.36
C VAL A 159 5.44 2.39 -10.83
N ILE A 160 4.57 1.91 -9.95
CA ILE A 160 3.14 1.69 -10.26
C ILE A 160 2.23 2.80 -9.71
N GLY A 161 2.73 3.66 -8.87
CA GLY A 161 1.94 4.72 -8.26
C GLY A 161 2.58 5.31 -7.01
N PHE A 162 1.72 5.83 -6.12
CA PHE A 162 2.14 6.65 -5.00
C PHE A 162 1.47 6.28 -3.69
N ILE A 163 2.22 6.47 -2.60
CA ILE A 163 1.63 6.73 -1.28
C ILE A 163 1.42 8.24 -1.17
N CYS A 164 0.21 8.67 -0.88
CA CYS A 164 -0.20 10.08 -0.93
C CYS A 164 -1.42 10.34 -0.05
N GLY A 165 -1.74 11.61 0.19
CA GLY A 165 -2.97 12.03 0.87
C GLY A 165 -4.11 12.33 -0.08
N SER A 166 -3.78 12.63 -1.35
CA SER A 166 -4.72 12.96 -2.41
C SER A 166 -4.14 12.55 -3.76
N LYS A 167 -4.94 12.56 -4.81
CA LYS A 167 -4.42 12.35 -6.16
C LYS A 167 -3.39 13.43 -6.49
N VAL A 168 -2.16 13.01 -6.76
CA VAL A 168 -1.02 13.90 -7.04
C VAL A 168 -0.62 13.88 -8.51
N GLY A 169 -0.81 12.78 -9.21
CA GLY A 169 -0.48 12.62 -10.62
C GLY A 169 -1.71 12.67 -11.51
N THR A 170 -1.51 13.03 -12.79
CA THR A 170 -2.58 13.10 -13.79
C THR A 170 -2.62 11.86 -14.69
N ARG A 171 -1.56 11.07 -14.74
CA ARG A 171 -1.46 9.89 -15.59
C ARG A 171 -2.32 8.76 -15.01
N PRO A 172 -3.28 8.21 -15.78
CA PRO A 172 -4.27 7.26 -15.26
C PRO A 172 -3.69 5.90 -14.89
N GLU A 173 -2.51 5.54 -15.38
CA GLU A 173 -1.85 4.30 -15.05
C GLU A 173 -1.28 4.25 -13.63
N PHE A 174 -1.08 5.39 -12.97
CA PHE A 174 -0.57 5.43 -11.61
C PHE A 174 -1.67 5.25 -10.57
N ILE A 175 -1.44 4.33 -9.66
CA ILE A 175 -2.34 4.02 -8.55
C ILE A 175 -1.99 4.91 -7.35
N HIS A 176 -3.01 5.49 -6.73
CA HIS A 176 -2.87 6.30 -5.53
C HIS A 176 -3.41 5.53 -4.32
N MET A 177 -2.55 5.35 -3.31
CA MET A 177 -2.90 4.66 -2.08
C MET A 177 -2.73 5.60 -0.88
N THR A 178 -3.74 5.69 -0.04
CA THR A 178 -3.78 6.67 1.04
C THR A 178 -3.96 6.00 2.39
N PRO A 179 -2.98 6.13 3.31
CA PRO A 179 -3.09 5.69 4.70
C PRO A 179 -3.84 6.72 5.57
N GLY A 180 -3.96 6.42 6.85
CA GLY A 180 -4.63 7.31 7.80
C GLY A 180 -6.14 7.37 7.56
N VAL A 181 -6.77 6.22 7.32
CA VAL A 181 -8.19 6.13 7.04
C VAL A 181 -8.93 5.48 8.20
N GLN A 182 -9.96 6.15 8.70
CA GLN A 182 -10.93 5.63 9.66
C GLN A 182 -12.34 6.11 9.30
N MET A 183 -13.36 5.49 9.87
CA MET A 183 -14.76 5.91 9.62
C MET A 183 -15.05 7.31 10.14
N GLN A 184 -14.27 7.80 11.10
CA GLN A 184 -14.36 9.15 11.63
C GLN A 184 -13.03 9.87 11.50
N ALA A 185 -13.08 11.16 11.16
CA ALA A 185 -11.90 12.01 11.15
C ALA A 185 -11.36 12.22 12.57
N GLY A 186 -10.05 12.46 12.69
CA GLY A 186 -9.39 12.66 14.00
C GLY A 186 -7.89 12.46 13.92
N GLY A 187 -7.27 12.14 15.06
CA GLY A 187 -5.84 11.91 15.17
C GLY A 187 -5.50 11.03 16.38
N ASP A 188 -4.24 10.62 16.51
CA ASP A 188 -3.79 9.68 17.54
C ASP A 188 -2.88 10.28 18.62
N GLY A 189 -2.60 11.57 18.55
CA GLY A 189 -1.68 12.23 19.51
C GLY A 189 -0.19 12.02 19.21
N LEU A 190 0.18 11.15 18.28
CA LEU A 190 1.55 10.94 17.80
C LEU A 190 1.79 11.47 16.39
N GLY A 191 0.88 12.33 15.91
CA GLY A 191 0.97 13.00 14.62
C GLY A 191 0.16 12.35 13.50
N GLN A 192 -0.39 11.15 13.70
CA GLN A 192 -1.25 10.54 12.68
C GLN A 192 -2.58 11.28 12.59
N GLN A 193 -3.01 11.60 11.37
CA GLN A 193 -4.27 12.24 11.06
C GLN A 193 -5.16 11.27 10.28
N TYR A 194 -6.46 11.24 10.58
CA TYR A 194 -7.42 10.35 9.95
C TYR A 194 -8.44 11.09 9.08
N SER A 195 -8.72 10.52 7.92
CA SER A 195 -9.77 10.92 6.99
C SER A 195 -10.70 9.75 6.73
N THR A 196 -11.93 10.03 6.32
CA THR A 196 -12.92 8.98 6.00
C THR A 196 -12.70 8.37 4.61
N PRO A 197 -13.18 7.14 4.36
CA PRO A 197 -13.11 6.55 3.02
C PRO A 197 -13.73 7.42 1.92
N GLU A 198 -14.89 8.03 2.16
CA GLU A 198 -15.56 8.92 1.21
C GLU A 198 -14.67 10.13 0.89
N GLU A 199 -14.08 10.77 1.89
CA GLU A 199 -13.19 11.91 1.70
C GLU A 199 -11.97 11.53 0.86
N VAL A 200 -11.31 10.43 1.21
CA VAL A 200 -10.08 9.98 0.55
C VAL A 200 -10.33 9.57 -0.90
N ILE A 201 -11.36 8.79 -1.15
CA ILE A 201 -11.60 8.20 -2.47
C ILE A 201 -12.39 9.16 -3.37
N HIS A 202 -13.48 9.71 -2.89
CA HIS A 202 -14.34 10.57 -3.72
C HIS A 202 -13.81 11.99 -3.81
N THR A 203 -13.54 12.64 -2.67
CA THR A 203 -13.15 14.05 -2.64
C THR A 203 -11.69 14.26 -3.06
N LYS A 204 -10.77 13.50 -2.48
CA LYS A 204 -9.33 13.60 -2.74
C LYS A 204 -8.86 12.75 -3.93
N ALA A 205 -9.75 11.94 -4.48
CA ALA A 205 -9.55 11.14 -5.69
C ALA A 205 -8.39 10.12 -5.61
N SER A 206 -8.06 9.62 -4.42
CA SER A 206 -7.19 8.45 -4.26
C SER A 206 -7.91 7.18 -4.70
N ASP A 207 -7.19 6.09 -4.94
CA ASP A 207 -7.78 4.86 -5.47
C ASP A 207 -8.01 3.80 -4.39
N ILE A 208 -7.07 3.65 -3.48
CA ILE A 208 -7.04 2.60 -2.46
C ILE A 208 -6.92 3.24 -1.07
N ILE A 209 -7.77 2.80 -0.15
CA ILE A 209 -7.66 3.15 1.27
C ILE A 209 -6.79 2.15 2.00
N ILE A 210 -5.89 2.64 2.84
CA ILE A 210 -5.05 1.83 3.72
C ILE A 210 -5.57 2.01 5.15
N VAL A 211 -6.10 0.93 5.72
CA VAL A 211 -6.73 0.93 7.05
C VAL A 211 -5.96 0.03 7.99
N GLY A 212 -5.49 0.57 9.10
CA GLY A 212 -4.79 -0.16 10.15
C GLY A 212 -5.66 -0.36 11.40
N ARG A 213 -5.52 0.56 12.34
CA ARG A 213 -6.19 0.49 13.65
C ARG A 213 -7.73 0.40 13.56
N GLY A 214 -8.33 1.03 12.55
CA GLY A 214 -9.77 0.93 12.34
C GLY A 214 -10.30 -0.49 12.14
N VAL A 215 -9.46 -1.41 11.64
CA VAL A 215 -9.77 -2.83 11.53
C VAL A 215 -9.18 -3.61 12.72
N LEU A 216 -7.88 -3.41 13.03
CA LEU A 216 -7.19 -4.22 14.02
C LEU A 216 -7.74 -4.08 15.44
N GLU A 217 -8.17 -2.89 15.82
CA GLU A 217 -8.73 -2.59 17.15
C GLU A 217 -10.25 -2.82 17.22
N ALA A 218 -10.90 -3.17 16.13
CA ALA A 218 -12.33 -3.44 16.11
C ALA A 218 -12.67 -4.74 16.86
N PRO A 219 -13.81 -4.80 17.59
CA PRO A 219 -14.23 -6.04 18.26
C PRO A 219 -14.44 -7.20 17.31
N ASP A 220 -14.92 -6.92 16.10
CA ASP A 220 -15.08 -7.88 15.00
C ASP A 220 -14.32 -7.35 13.77
N ARG A 221 -13.10 -7.85 13.58
CA ARG A 221 -12.19 -7.40 12.51
C ARG A 221 -12.76 -7.68 11.11
N LEU A 222 -13.40 -8.82 10.90
CA LEU A 222 -13.97 -9.16 9.61
C LEU A 222 -15.14 -8.25 9.26
N LYS A 223 -16.00 -7.98 10.21
CA LYS A 223 -17.12 -7.04 10.05
C LYS A 223 -16.63 -5.62 9.76
N ALA A 224 -15.61 -5.17 10.49
CA ALA A 224 -14.98 -3.87 10.25
C ALA A 224 -14.37 -3.80 8.84
N ALA A 225 -13.62 -4.81 8.43
CA ALA A 225 -13.02 -4.89 7.09
C ALA A 225 -14.11 -4.81 6.00
N GLU A 226 -15.22 -5.52 6.15
CA GLU A 226 -16.33 -5.46 5.21
C GLU A 226 -16.97 -4.05 5.15
N SER A 227 -17.11 -3.38 6.28
CA SER A 227 -17.62 -2.00 6.32
C SER A 227 -16.70 -1.03 5.58
N TYR A 228 -15.38 -1.15 5.78
CA TYR A 228 -14.40 -0.34 5.05
C TYR A 228 -14.37 -0.68 3.56
N ARG A 229 -14.40 -1.97 3.21
CA ARG A 229 -14.46 -2.39 1.81
C ARG A 229 -15.66 -1.76 1.10
N LYS A 230 -16.85 -1.88 1.71
CA LYS A 230 -18.08 -1.35 1.13
C LYS A 230 -18.03 0.17 1.00
N SER A 231 -17.63 0.88 2.04
CA SER A 231 -17.52 2.34 2.04
C SER A 231 -16.51 2.84 0.98
N GLY A 232 -15.34 2.23 0.93
CA GLY A 232 -14.31 2.58 -0.07
C GLY A 232 -14.73 2.28 -1.49
N TRP A 233 -15.36 1.14 -1.72
CA TRP A 233 -15.81 0.73 -3.06
C TRP A 233 -16.99 1.56 -3.55
N ASP A 234 -17.95 1.87 -2.69
CA ASP A 234 -19.07 2.76 -3.02
C ASP A 234 -18.55 4.15 -3.42
N ALA A 235 -17.59 4.69 -2.68
CA ALA A 235 -16.95 5.97 -3.02
C ALA A 235 -16.22 5.91 -4.37
N TYR A 236 -15.52 4.81 -4.64
CA TYR A 236 -14.81 4.59 -5.90
C TYR A 236 -15.75 4.51 -7.10
N THR A 237 -16.80 3.71 -7.01
CA THR A 237 -17.78 3.57 -8.08
C THR A 237 -18.57 4.86 -8.31
N LYS A 238 -18.92 5.59 -7.26
CA LYS A 238 -19.58 6.90 -7.35
C LYS A 238 -18.70 7.90 -8.11
N ARG A 239 -17.40 7.92 -7.85
CA ARG A 239 -16.46 8.81 -8.56
C ARG A 239 -16.36 8.48 -10.05
N LEU A 240 -16.38 7.20 -10.40
CA LEU A 240 -16.26 6.75 -11.80
C LEU A 240 -17.58 6.83 -12.58
N SER A 241 -18.71 6.96 -11.90
CA SER A 241 -20.00 7.11 -12.57
C SER A 241 -20.07 8.47 -13.28
N PRO A 242 -20.56 8.54 -14.53
CA PRO A 242 -20.82 9.82 -15.15
C PRO A 242 -21.74 10.63 -14.25
N SER A 243 -21.38 11.88 -13.97
CA SER A 243 -22.26 12.81 -13.26
C SER A 243 -23.61 12.77 -13.97
N GLY A 244 -24.64 12.33 -13.26
CA GLY A 244 -25.97 12.27 -13.84
C GLY A 244 -26.34 13.61 -14.44
N GLN A 245 -26.61 13.62 -15.73
CA GLN A 245 -27.33 14.69 -16.41
C GLN A 245 -28.74 14.76 -15.86
#